data_090f1a5c017d8b800e92c8aa26b2524d
#
_entry.id   090f1a5c017d8b800e92c8aa26b2524d
#
_cell.length_a   1.000
_cell.length_b   1.000
_cell.length_c   1.000
_cell.angle_alpha   90.00
_cell.angle_beta   90.00
_cell.angle_gamma   90.00
#
_symmetry.space_group_name_H-M   'P 1'
#
loop_
_entity.id
_entity.type
_entity.pdbx_description
1 polymer ?
#
loop_
_entity_poly.entity_id
_entity_poly.type
_entity_poly.pdbx_seq_one_letter_code
_entity_poly.pdbx_strand_id
1 'polypeptide(L)'
;ALLIYKQQPQATQLKDFRDWQEDGVKVNKGAKSLSILEPVEYTKNDGSTGIAYNVKKVFDVAQTSGKKPAAPTLDRDPRKLVAIMLDTAPIDVSTVEELPSPNMGAFYKNEDQTLYIKRDIGNSVALCQCVAQELGHAQLAMNCEAYSRRDMGFSAVCVGYMLCRKFGVDVENFAIDRIPEELAGKSPKDWLLYTSPSPRDR
;
A
#
# COMPACT_ATOMS: atom_id res chain seq x y z
N ALA A 1 2.69 3.75 -4.44
CA ALA A 1 1.42 4.42 -4.11
C ALA A 1 1.63 5.92 -3.88
N LEU A 2 2.50 6.31 -2.95
CA LEU A 2 2.70 7.71 -2.57
C LEU A 2 3.14 8.61 -3.73
N LEU A 3 4.05 8.12 -4.59
CA LEU A 3 4.50 8.83 -5.78
C LEU A 3 3.35 9.11 -6.76
N ILE A 4 2.42 8.17 -6.90
CA ILE A 4 1.21 8.31 -7.71
C ILE A 4 0.26 9.31 -7.06
N TYR A 5 0.00 9.15 -5.76
CA TYR A 5 -0.88 10.04 -5.01
C TYR A 5 -0.45 11.51 -5.10
N LYS A 6 0.84 11.80 -4.97
CA LYS A 6 1.38 13.17 -5.13
C LYS A 6 1.17 13.76 -6.52
N GLN A 7 1.21 12.95 -7.56
CA GLN A 7 1.02 13.41 -8.95
C GLN A 7 -0.46 13.51 -9.31
N GLN A 8 -1.27 12.55 -8.86
CA GLN A 8 -2.71 12.47 -9.13
C GLN A 8 -3.41 11.69 -8.01
N PRO A 9 -3.94 12.39 -6.99
CA PRO A 9 -4.60 11.75 -5.83
C PRO A 9 -5.79 10.87 -6.19
N GLN A 10 -6.48 11.19 -7.30
CA GLN A 10 -7.66 10.48 -7.78
C GLN A 10 -7.35 9.36 -8.78
N ALA A 11 -6.08 9.03 -8.99
CA ALA A 11 -5.70 7.94 -9.87
C ALA A 11 -6.29 6.61 -9.39
N THR A 12 -6.88 5.85 -10.32
CA THR A 12 -7.57 4.59 -10.03
C THR A 12 -7.02 3.41 -10.79
N GLN A 13 -6.82 3.54 -12.09
CA GLN A 13 -6.31 2.50 -12.96
C GLN A 13 -5.21 3.05 -13.86
N LEU A 14 -3.99 2.57 -13.66
CA LEU A 14 -2.82 3.03 -14.39
C LEU A 14 -2.36 1.96 -15.38
N LYS A 15 -2.14 2.38 -16.61
CA LYS A 15 -1.49 1.58 -17.64
C LYS A 15 -0.55 2.47 -18.45
N ASP A 16 0.43 1.86 -19.10
CA ASP A 16 1.24 2.59 -20.08
C ASP A 16 0.44 2.87 -21.36
N PHE A 17 1.03 3.64 -22.25
CA PHE A 17 0.35 4.06 -23.49
C PHE A 17 0.03 2.87 -24.40
N ARG A 18 0.92 1.86 -24.46
CA ARG A 18 0.75 0.68 -25.29
C ARG A 18 -0.36 -0.22 -24.74
N ASP A 19 -0.35 -0.47 -23.43
CA ASP A 19 -1.38 -1.28 -22.77
C ASP A 19 -2.78 -0.68 -22.97
N TRP A 20 -2.90 0.67 -22.93
CA TRP A 20 -4.18 1.32 -23.24
C TRP A 20 -4.60 1.13 -24.69
N GLN A 21 -3.65 1.17 -25.64
CA GLN A 21 -3.96 0.91 -27.07
C GLN A 21 -4.39 -0.54 -27.32
N GLU A 22 -3.76 -1.50 -26.64
CA GLU A 22 -4.12 -2.92 -26.72
C GLU A 22 -5.54 -3.18 -26.20
N ASP A 23 -5.96 -2.44 -25.18
CA ASP A 23 -7.35 -2.47 -24.69
C ASP A 23 -8.36 -1.75 -25.63
N GLY A 24 -7.90 -1.17 -26.73
CA GLY A 24 -8.75 -0.34 -27.61
C GLY A 24 -9.13 1.01 -27.04
N VAL A 25 -8.45 1.47 -26.00
CA VAL A 25 -8.69 2.74 -25.31
C VAL A 25 -7.65 3.78 -25.74
N LYS A 26 -8.08 5.00 -26.00
CA LYS A 26 -7.18 6.09 -26.46
C LYS A 26 -6.84 7.03 -25.31
N VAL A 27 -5.55 7.30 -25.12
CA VAL A 27 -5.10 8.36 -24.21
C VAL A 27 -5.43 9.72 -24.83
N ASN A 28 -6.01 10.63 -24.05
CA ASN A 28 -6.44 11.93 -24.50
C ASN A 28 -5.24 12.79 -24.95
N LYS A 29 -5.41 13.53 -26.05
CA LYS A 29 -4.38 14.43 -26.54
C LYS A 29 -4.02 15.48 -25.49
N GLY A 30 -2.72 15.63 -25.18
CA GLY A 30 -2.25 16.58 -24.17
C GLY A 30 -2.29 16.05 -22.72
N ALA A 31 -2.73 14.81 -22.48
CA ALA A 31 -2.65 14.20 -21.17
C ALA A 31 -1.19 14.12 -20.67
N LYS A 32 -0.97 14.54 -19.42
CA LYS A 32 0.35 14.46 -18.79
C LYS A 32 0.54 13.08 -18.15
N SER A 33 1.57 12.37 -18.55
CA SER A 33 1.88 11.06 -17.98
C SER A 33 2.30 11.17 -16.52
N LEU A 34 1.90 10.17 -15.73
CA LEU A 34 2.40 9.93 -14.38
C LEU A 34 3.70 9.13 -14.46
N SER A 35 4.59 9.39 -13.53
CA SER A 35 5.84 8.62 -13.40
C SER A 35 5.70 7.61 -12.29
N ILE A 36 5.97 6.34 -12.60
CA ILE A 36 6.10 5.28 -11.60
C ILE A 36 7.50 4.70 -11.66
N LEU A 37 7.88 3.97 -10.63
CA LEU A 37 9.13 3.24 -10.57
C LEU A 37 8.84 1.76 -10.77
N GLU A 38 9.46 1.17 -11.76
CA GLU A 38 9.36 -0.23 -12.12
C GLU A 38 10.67 -0.93 -11.75
N PRO A 39 10.64 -1.98 -10.90
CA PRO A 39 11.83 -2.73 -10.57
C PRO A 39 12.29 -3.51 -11.80
N VAL A 40 13.60 -3.48 -12.05
CA VAL A 40 14.24 -4.25 -13.13
C VAL A 40 15.42 -5.00 -12.53
N GLU A 41 15.41 -6.31 -12.68
CA GLU A 41 16.55 -7.14 -12.30
C GLU A 41 17.71 -6.97 -13.28
N TYR A 42 18.92 -6.90 -12.76
CA TYR A 42 20.14 -6.88 -13.55
C TYR A 42 21.21 -7.77 -12.93
N THR A 43 22.07 -8.33 -13.75
CA THR A 43 23.22 -9.13 -13.29
C THR A 43 24.41 -8.22 -13.06
N LYS A 44 24.99 -8.28 -11.87
CA LYS A 44 26.23 -7.57 -11.53
C LYS A 44 27.44 -8.29 -12.12
N ASN A 45 28.59 -7.61 -12.13
CA ASN A 45 29.86 -8.17 -12.65
C ASN A 45 30.34 -9.40 -11.88
N ASP A 46 29.91 -9.59 -10.65
CA ASP A 46 30.20 -10.75 -9.81
C ASP A 46 29.23 -11.92 -10.00
N GLY A 47 28.29 -11.79 -10.95
CA GLY A 47 27.26 -12.81 -11.24
C GLY A 47 26.04 -12.76 -10.32
N SER A 48 26.02 -11.91 -9.29
CA SER A 48 24.86 -11.75 -8.41
C SER A 48 23.76 -10.92 -9.08
N THR A 49 22.50 -11.16 -8.69
CA THR A 49 21.35 -10.38 -9.16
C THR A 49 21.18 -9.11 -8.32
N GLY A 50 20.95 -7.99 -8.99
CA GLY A 50 20.59 -6.72 -8.36
C GLY A 50 19.23 -6.23 -8.85
N ILE A 51 18.61 -5.33 -8.11
CA ILE A 51 17.38 -4.64 -8.54
C ILE A 51 17.72 -3.17 -8.81
N ALA A 52 17.43 -2.71 -10.01
CA ALA A 52 17.42 -1.30 -10.37
C ALA A 52 15.97 -0.82 -10.54
N TYR A 53 15.77 0.48 -10.52
CA TYR A 53 14.44 1.05 -10.74
C TYR A 53 14.46 1.98 -11.94
N ASN A 54 13.62 1.67 -12.91
CA ASN A 54 13.42 2.50 -14.09
C ASN A 54 12.18 3.38 -13.91
N VAL A 55 12.23 4.59 -14.44
CA VAL A 55 11.06 5.46 -14.50
C VAL A 55 10.18 5.02 -15.66
N LYS A 56 8.97 4.51 -15.36
CA LYS A 56 7.96 4.18 -16.36
C LYS A 56 6.89 5.28 -16.41
N LYS A 57 6.45 5.61 -17.60
CA LYS A 57 5.38 6.59 -17.85
C LYS A 57 4.06 5.86 -18.02
N VAL A 58 3.07 6.25 -17.22
CA VAL A 58 1.72 5.67 -17.24
C VAL A 58 0.65 6.76 -17.29
N PHE A 59 -0.55 6.36 -17.67
CA PHE A 59 -1.73 7.24 -17.72
C PHE A 59 -2.85 6.61 -16.93
N ASP A 60 -3.60 7.44 -16.23
CA ASP A 60 -4.80 6.99 -15.51
C ASP A 60 -5.99 6.85 -16.47
N VAL A 61 -6.92 5.97 -16.13
CA VAL A 61 -8.16 5.75 -16.90
C VAL A 61 -8.96 7.05 -17.09
N ALA A 62 -8.90 7.99 -16.16
CA ALA A 62 -9.54 9.30 -16.30
C ALA A 62 -8.92 10.15 -17.41
N GLN A 63 -7.69 9.87 -17.82
CA GLN A 63 -6.97 10.53 -18.91
C GLN A 63 -7.21 9.86 -20.28
N THR A 64 -8.18 8.95 -20.36
CA THR A 64 -8.45 8.16 -21.56
C THR A 64 -9.88 8.39 -22.09
N SER A 65 -10.07 8.06 -23.35
CA SER A 65 -11.37 8.12 -24.05
C SER A 65 -11.65 6.79 -24.78
N GLY A 66 -12.94 6.49 -24.97
CA GLY A 66 -13.40 5.26 -25.58
C GLY A 66 -14.16 4.36 -24.61
N LYS A 67 -14.41 3.11 -24.97
CA LYS A 67 -15.08 2.13 -24.11
C LYS A 67 -14.10 1.69 -23.02
N LYS A 68 -14.21 2.33 -21.87
CA LYS A 68 -13.36 2.01 -20.72
C LYS A 68 -13.66 0.58 -20.24
N PRO A 69 -12.64 -0.25 -20.00
CA PRO A 69 -12.87 -1.49 -19.27
C PRO A 69 -13.52 -1.12 -17.93
N ALA A 70 -14.59 -1.81 -17.57
CA ALA A 70 -15.20 -1.62 -16.27
C ALA A 70 -14.12 -1.86 -15.22
N ALA A 71 -13.80 -0.83 -14.43
CA ALA A 71 -12.99 -1.06 -13.24
C ALA A 71 -13.70 -2.15 -12.44
N PRO A 72 -13.03 -3.21 -12.03
CA PRO A 72 -13.65 -4.18 -11.15
C PRO A 72 -14.07 -3.42 -9.90
N THR A 73 -15.36 -3.13 -9.79
CA THR A 73 -15.97 -2.63 -8.56
C THR A 73 -15.91 -3.77 -7.57
N LEU A 74 -14.80 -3.88 -6.87
CA LEU A 74 -14.67 -4.76 -5.72
C LEU A 74 -15.37 -4.08 -4.55
N ASP A 75 -16.70 -3.98 -4.65
CA ASP A 75 -17.54 -3.66 -3.50
C ASP A 75 -17.57 -4.91 -2.62
N ARG A 76 -16.58 -5.01 -1.75
CA ARG A 76 -16.43 -6.09 -0.78
C ARG A 76 -17.00 -5.63 0.55
N ASP A 77 -17.90 -6.43 1.09
CA ASP A 77 -18.33 -6.27 2.49
C ASP A 77 -17.09 -6.22 3.40
N PRO A 78 -16.85 -5.11 4.13
CA PRO A 78 -15.68 -4.96 4.98
C PRO A 78 -15.52 -6.09 6.01
N ARG A 79 -16.63 -6.68 6.48
CA ARG A 79 -16.61 -7.82 7.42
C ARG A 79 -16.01 -9.07 6.79
N LYS A 80 -16.37 -9.36 5.53
CA LYS A 80 -15.81 -10.49 4.79
C LYS A 80 -14.32 -10.26 4.49
N LEU A 81 -13.95 -9.03 4.18
CA LEU A 81 -12.57 -8.68 3.93
C LEU A 81 -11.73 -8.84 5.21
N VAL A 82 -12.21 -8.38 6.36
CA VAL A 82 -11.57 -8.61 7.66
C VAL A 82 -11.40 -10.11 7.90
N ALA A 83 -12.46 -10.91 7.74
CA ALA A 83 -12.38 -12.35 7.95
C ALA A 83 -11.30 -13.00 7.08
N ILE A 84 -11.23 -12.65 5.80
CA ILE A 84 -10.18 -13.17 4.89
C ILE A 84 -8.79 -12.72 5.32
N MET A 85 -8.62 -11.44 5.69
CA MET A 85 -7.32 -10.92 6.15
C MET A 85 -6.83 -11.65 7.40
N LEU A 86 -7.73 -11.97 8.33
CA LEU A 86 -7.38 -12.68 9.56
C LEU A 86 -7.07 -14.16 9.31
N ASP A 87 -7.87 -14.82 8.46
CA ASP A 87 -7.67 -16.23 8.09
C ASP A 87 -6.35 -16.45 7.32
N THR A 88 -5.92 -15.45 6.55
CA THR A 88 -4.68 -15.51 5.76
C THR A 88 -3.49 -14.81 6.41
N ALA A 89 -3.65 -14.26 7.61
CA ALA A 89 -2.57 -13.57 8.31
C ALA A 89 -1.40 -14.51 8.60
N PRO A 90 -0.15 -14.11 8.32
CA PRO A 90 1.03 -14.93 8.58
C PRO A 90 1.50 -14.87 10.06
N ILE A 91 0.66 -14.40 10.95
CA ILE A 91 0.91 -14.14 12.37
C ILE A 91 -0.27 -14.65 13.20
N ASP A 92 -0.05 -14.83 14.49
CA ASP A 92 -1.11 -15.18 15.41
C ASP A 92 -2.13 -14.05 15.56
N VAL A 93 -3.41 -14.43 15.74
CA VAL A 93 -4.52 -13.50 15.94
C VAL A 93 -5.23 -13.80 17.23
N SER A 94 -5.47 -12.81 18.07
CA SER A 94 -6.16 -12.93 19.34
C SER A 94 -7.18 -11.82 19.53
N THR A 95 -8.29 -12.13 20.21
CA THR A 95 -9.30 -11.14 20.56
C THR A 95 -9.18 -10.71 22.02
N VAL A 96 -9.29 -9.40 22.27
CA VAL A 96 -9.16 -8.79 23.59
C VAL A 96 -10.30 -7.84 23.88
N GLU A 97 -10.56 -7.58 25.15
CA GLU A 97 -11.57 -6.60 25.57
C GLU A 97 -11.05 -5.16 25.41
N GLU A 98 -9.76 -4.93 25.71
CA GLU A 98 -9.14 -3.62 25.67
C GLU A 98 -7.83 -3.64 24.90
N LEU A 99 -7.53 -2.54 24.23
CA LEU A 99 -6.27 -2.28 23.52
C LEU A 99 -5.53 -1.11 24.17
N PRO A 100 -4.24 -0.89 23.87
CA PRO A 100 -3.44 0.20 24.47
C PRO A 100 -4.06 1.60 24.30
N SER A 101 -4.91 1.79 23.30
CA SER A 101 -5.67 3.02 23.11
C SER A 101 -7.15 2.69 22.87
N PRO A 102 -8.10 3.45 23.48
CA PRO A 102 -9.54 3.20 23.35
C PRO A 102 -10.06 3.34 21.91
N ASN A 103 -9.36 4.12 21.07
CA ASN A 103 -9.74 4.37 19.68
C ASN A 103 -9.16 3.35 18.69
N MET A 104 -8.36 2.39 19.16
CA MET A 104 -7.82 1.33 18.33
C MET A 104 -8.83 0.19 18.17
N GLY A 105 -8.95 -0.32 16.94
CA GLY A 105 -9.72 -1.52 16.64
C GLY A 105 -8.88 -2.79 16.58
N ALA A 106 -7.59 -2.62 16.26
CA ALA A 106 -6.59 -3.68 16.21
C ALA A 106 -5.23 -3.14 16.62
N PHE A 107 -4.33 -4.02 17.05
CA PHE A 107 -2.96 -3.68 17.43
C PHE A 107 -2.03 -4.87 17.22
N TYR A 108 -1.02 -4.71 16.38
CA TYR A 108 0.05 -5.68 16.21
C TYR A 108 1.14 -5.46 17.28
N LYS A 109 1.44 -6.49 18.02
CA LYS A 109 2.51 -6.49 19.03
C LYS A 109 3.68 -7.31 18.51
N ASN A 110 4.81 -6.64 18.32
CA ASN A 110 6.00 -7.26 17.70
C ASN A 110 6.68 -8.28 18.60
N GLU A 111 6.63 -8.09 19.93
CA GLU A 111 7.31 -8.94 20.91
C GLU A 111 6.80 -10.38 20.92
N ASP A 112 5.52 -10.57 20.65
CA ASP A 112 4.87 -11.89 20.58
C ASP A 112 4.32 -12.22 19.19
N GLN A 113 4.56 -11.34 18.20
CA GLN A 113 4.14 -11.48 16.80
C GLN A 113 2.64 -11.74 16.65
N THR A 114 1.82 -11.13 17.51
CA THR A 114 0.39 -11.35 17.59
C THR A 114 -0.39 -10.09 17.20
N LEU A 115 -1.41 -10.26 16.39
CA LEU A 115 -2.41 -9.24 16.10
C LEU A 115 -3.56 -9.34 17.10
N TYR A 116 -3.69 -8.34 17.95
CA TYR A 116 -4.78 -8.22 18.89
C TYR A 116 -5.93 -7.42 18.28
N ILE A 117 -7.14 -7.93 18.39
CA ILE A 117 -8.36 -7.30 17.86
C ILE A 117 -9.31 -7.04 19.01
N LYS A 118 -9.82 -5.82 19.08
CA LYS A 118 -10.82 -5.47 20.09
C LYS A 118 -12.14 -6.18 19.78
N ARG A 119 -12.72 -6.82 20.81
CA ARG A 119 -14.08 -7.38 20.75
C ARG A 119 -15.08 -6.22 20.62
N ASP A 120 -16.18 -6.41 19.91
CA ASP A 120 -17.29 -5.44 19.77
C ASP A 120 -16.97 -4.10 19.09
N ILE A 121 -16.31 -4.13 17.95
CA ILE A 121 -16.22 -2.95 17.09
C ILE A 121 -17.46 -2.85 16.21
N GLY A 122 -18.35 -1.91 16.54
CA GLY A 122 -19.60 -1.68 15.79
C GLY A 122 -19.41 -1.22 14.33
N ASN A 123 -18.27 -0.59 14.03
CA ASN A 123 -17.95 -0.06 12.68
C ASN A 123 -17.01 -1.00 11.93
N SER A 124 -17.57 -1.77 11.00
CA SER A 124 -16.80 -2.73 10.18
C SER A 124 -15.79 -2.08 9.23
N VAL A 125 -16.05 -0.86 8.76
CA VAL A 125 -15.10 -0.10 7.91
C VAL A 125 -13.89 0.30 8.75
N ALA A 126 -14.10 0.87 9.93
CA ALA A 126 -13.03 1.26 10.84
C ALA A 126 -12.19 0.04 11.27
N LEU A 127 -12.84 -1.09 11.57
CA LEU A 127 -12.13 -2.33 11.89
C LEU A 127 -11.27 -2.79 10.71
N CYS A 128 -11.81 -2.77 9.49
CA CYS A 128 -11.10 -3.15 8.29
C CYS A 128 -9.85 -2.27 8.07
N GLN A 129 -9.98 -0.96 8.24
CA GLN A 129 -8.89 0.00 8.14
C GLN A 129 -7.80 -0.27 9.19
N CYS A 130 -8.19 -0.49 10.45
CA CYS A 130 -7.25 -0.82 11.53
C CYS A 130 -6.52 -2.14 11.26
N VAL A 131 -7.24 -3.21 10.92
CA VAL A 131 -6.64 -4.53 10.64
C VAL A 131 -5.69 -4.45 9.46
N ALA A 132 -6.07 -3.77 8.38
CA ALA A 132 -5.21 -3.59 7.21
C ALA A 132 -3.91 -2.86 7.55
N GLN A 133 -3.97 -1.82 8.37
CA GLN A 133 -2.80 -1.08 8.82
C GLN A 133 -1.91 -1.92 9.75
N GLU A 134 -2.50 -2.63 10.69
CA GLU A 134 -1.76 -3.46 11.66
C GLU A 134 -1.11 -4.68 11.00
N LEU A 135 -1.74 -5.28 9.99
CA LEU A 135 -1.09 -6.29 9.13
C LEU A 135 0.05 -5.69 8.31
N GLY A 136 -0.05 -4.41 7.92
CA GLY A 136 1.06 -3.66 7.36
C GLY A 136 2.25 -3.57 8.31
N HIS A 137 2.01 -3.28 9.59
CA HIS A 137 3.05 -3.30 10.62
C HIS A 137 3.68 -4.69 10.79
N ALA A 138 2.86 -5.74 10.83
CA ALA A 138 3.34 -7.11 10.93
C ALA A 138 4.24 -7.48 9.75
N GLN A 139 3.81 -7.19 8.53
CA GLN A 139 4.59 -7.48 7.33
C GLN A 139 5.92 -6.71 7.28
N LEU A 140 5.92 -5.44 7.73
CA LEU A 140 7.14 -4.65 7.83
C LEU A 140 8.09 -5.20 8.90
N ALA A 141 7.57 -5.63 10.05
CA ALA A 141 8.36 -6.23 11.11
C ALA A 141 9.01 -7.56 10.69
N MET A 142 8.29 -8.41 9.95
CA MET A 142 8.82 -9.68 9.44
C MET A 142 9.95 -9.48 8.42
N ASN A 143 9.99 -8.34 7.73
CA ASN A 143 10.97 -8.05 6.67
C ASN A 143 12.08 -7.07 7.10
N CYS A 144 12.09 -6.62 8.35
CA CYS A 144 13.07 -5.65 8.85
C CYS A 144 13.59 -6.06 10.23
N GLU A 145 14.90 -6.33 10.33
CA GLU A 145 15.54 -6.72 11.61
C GLU A 145 15.46 -5.62 12.68
N ALA A 146 15.51 -4.35 12.25
CA ALA A 146 15.42 -3.17 13.12
C ALA A 146 14.03 -2.53 13.05
N TYR A 147 12.96 -3.32 13.20
CA TYR A 147 11.61 -2.80 13.18
C TYR A 147 11.36 -1.83 14.33
N SER A 148 10.88 -0.64 13.98
CA SER A 148 10.36 0.35 14.90
C SER A 148 8.95 0.76 14.46
N ARG A 149 7.97 0.60 15.34
CA ARG A 149 6.59 1.00 15.05
C ARG A 149 6.47 2.48 14.69
N ARG A 150 7.26 3.32 15.34
CA ARG A 150 7.28 4.77 15.08
C ARG A 150 7.79 5.07 13.67
N ASP A 151 8.93 4.49 13.30
CA ASP A 151 9.58 4.80 12.03
C ASP A 151 8.86 4.17 10.84
N MET A 152 8.23 3.01 11.05
CA MET A 152 7.47 2.29 10.03
C MET A 152 5.98 2.65 9.98
N GLY A 153 5.52 3.55 10.89
CA GLY A 153 4.10 3.90 11.02
C GLY A 153 3.49 4.44 9.73
N PHE A 154 4.18 5.36 9.06
CA PHE A 154 3.69 5.91 7.79
C PHE A 154 3.63 4.85 6.67
N SER A 155 4.60 3.95 6.60
CA SER A 155 4.60 2.85 5.64
C SER A 155 3.43 1.89 5.88
N ALA A 156 3.12 1.57 7.14
CA ALA A 156 1.97 0.74 7.50
C ALA A 156 0.64 1.43 7.14
N VAL A 157 0.52 2.74 7.37
CA VAL A 157 -0.63 3.54 6.93
C VAL A 157 -0.80 3.46 5.41
N CYS A 158 0.28 3.58 4.64
CA CYS A 158 0.25 3.45 3.18
C CYS A 158 -0.20 2.06 2.72
N VAL A 159 0.24 1.00 3.39
CA VAL A 159 -0.20 -0.38 3.10
C VAL A 159 -1.69 -0.52 3.37
N GLY A 160 -2.18 -0.09 4.52
CA GLY A 160 -3.60 -0.10 4.87
C GLY A 160 -4.45 0.66 3.87
N TYR A 161 -4.03 1.88 3.51
CA TYR A 161 -4.67 2.69 2.48
C TYR A 161 -4.78 1.96 1.13
N MET A 162 -3.66 1.41 0.65
CA MET A 162 -3.64 0.70 -0.64
C MET A 162 -4.56 -0.51 -0.63
N LEU A 163 -4.56 -1.28 0.46
CA LEU A 163 -5.42 -2.44 0.60
C LEU A 163 -6.90 -2.06 0.59
N CYS A 164 -7.29 -1.09 1.44
CA CYS A 164 -8.66 -0.61 1.51
C CYS A 164 -9.12 -0.05 0.16
N ARG A 165 -8.28 0.75 -0.49
CA ARG A 165 -8.57 1.32 -1.81
C ARG A 165 -8.77 0.24 -2.88
N LYS A 166 -7.93 -0.80 -2.88
CA LYS A 166 -8.03 -1.93 -3.81
C LYS A 166 -9.35 -2.68 -3.69
N PHE A 167 -9.89 -2.79 -2.49
CA PHE A 167 -11.12 -3.55 -2.23
C PHE A 167 -12.37 -2.68 -2.06
N GLY A 168 -12.30 -1.39 -2.39
CA GLY A 168 -13.45 -0.49 -2.35
C GLY A 168 -13.90 -0.08 -0.95
N VAL A 169 -13.06 -0.30 0.07
CA VAL A 169 -13.29 0.19 1.43
C VAL A 169 -12.95 1.66 1.51
N ASP A 170 -13.76 2.43 2.22
CA ASP A 170 -13.52 3.85 2.46
C ASP A 170 -12.12 4.11 3.04
N VAL A 171 -11.47 5.18 2.58
CA VAL A 171 -10.08 5.52 2.94
C VAL A 171 -9.93 6.94 3.47
N GLU A 172 -11.01 7.67 3.72
CA GLU A 172 -10.96 9.08 4.15
C GLU A 172 -10.24 9.27 5.48
N ASN A 173 -10.23 8.26 6.34
CA ASN A 173 -9.58 8.31 7.65
C ASN A 173 -8.06 8.08 7.63
N PHE A 174 -7.48 7.73 6.49
CA PHE A 174 -6.03 7.54 6.40
C PHE A 174 -5.30 8.86 6.21
N ALA A 175 -4.43 9.20 7.14
CA ALA A 175 -3.61 10.43 7.11
C ALA A 175 -2.39 10.28 6.19
N ILE A 176 -2.60 10.06 4.88
CA ILE A 176 -1.51 9.92 3.89
C ILE A 176 -1.08 11.25 3.27
N ASP A 177 -1.78 12.32 3.51
CA ASP A 177 -1.46 13.70 3.10
C ASP A 177 -0.32 14.32 3.94
N ARG A 178 -0.13 13.81 5.15
CA ARG A 178 0.94 14.24 6.07
C ARG A 178 2.17 13.36 5.91
N ILE A 179 3.00 13.74 4.95
CA ILE A 179 4.27 13.03 4.74
C ILE A 179 5.22 13.38 5.88
N PRO A 180 5.85 12.38 6.54
CA PRO A 180 6.88 12.62 7.55
C PRO A 180 7.99 13.52 7.02
N GLU A 181 8.50 14.41 7.87
CA GLU A 181 9.55 15.36 7.47
C GLU A 181 10.81 14.65 6.97
N GLU A 182 11.11 13.49 7.51
CA GLU A 182 12.23 12.64 7.09
C GLU A 182 12.12 12.16 5.64
N LEU A 183 10.89 12.13 5.10
CA LEU A 183 10.59 11.77 3.71
C LEU A 183 10.32 13.00 2.84
N ALA A 184 10.06 14.17 3.47
CA ALA A 184 9.79 15.41 2.77
C ALA A 184 11.06 15.91 2.08
N GLY A 185 11.27 15.95 0.89
CA GLY A 185 12.47 16.43 0.18
C GLY A 185 13.40 15.33 -0.33
N LYS A 186 13.14 14.07 0.01
CA LYS A 186 13.84 12.94 -0.61
C LYS A 186 13.33 12.70 -2.03
N SER A 187 14.22 12.22 -2.89
CA SER A 187 13.83 11.79 -4.23
C SER A 187 12.97 10.51 -4.16
N PRO A 188 12.16 10.21 -5.20
CA PRO A 188 11.43 8.95 -5.26
C PRO A 188 12.31 7.71 -5.11
N LYS A 189 13.56 7.79 -5.54
CA LYS A 189 14.55 6.70 -5.42
C LYS A 189 14.96 6.49 -3.95
N ASP A 190 15.17 7.58 -3.22
CA ASP A 190 15.52 7.52 -1.79
C ASP A 190 14.36 6.95 -0.95
N TRP A 191 13.11 7.22 -1.36
CA TRP A 191 11.93 6.65 -0.69
C TRP A 191 11.85 5.13 -0.85
N LEU A 192 12.26 4.60 -2.00
CA LEU A 192 12.29 3.15 -2.22
C LEU A 192 13.39 2.48 -1.39
N LEU A 193 14.53 3.12 -1.27
CA LEU A 193 15.62 2.61 -0.42
C LEU A 193 15.23 2.59 1.05
N TYR A 194 14.40 3.54 1.50
CA TYR A 194 13.91 3.62 2.88
C TYR A 194 12.84 2.56 3.20
N THR A 195 12.03 2.17 2.21
CA THR A 195 10.92 1.22 2.39
C THR A 195 11.24 -0.20 1.97
N SER A 196 12.37 -0.43 1.33
CA SER A 196 12.83 -1.76 0.92
C SER A 196 14.08 -2.13 1.70
N PRO A 197 14.13 -3.27 2.41
CA PRO A 197 15.38 -3.74 3.00
C PRO A 197 16.43 -3.88 1.91
N SER A 198 17.59 -3.27 2.15
CA SER A 198 18.70 -3.33 1.19
C SER A 198 19.14 -4.78 1.00
N PRO A 199 19.32 -5.25 -0.25
CA PRO A 199 19.93 -6.57 -0.48
C PRO A 199 21.37 -6.70 0.04
N ARG A 200 21.94 -5.60 0.57
CA ARG A 200 23.30 -5.58 1.16
C ARG A 200 23.32 -5.97 2.65
N ASP A 201 22.15 -6.04 3.26
CA ASP A 201 22.00 -6.32 4.70
C ASP A 201 21.58 -7.78 4.94
N ARG A 202 21.82 -8.66 3.94
CA ARG A 202 21.68 -10.12 4.03
C ARG A 202 23.02 -10.79 3.82
#